data_07e974323ee6d4da1e03be5b7fc4b540
#
_entry.id   07e974323ee6d4da1e03be5b7fc4b540
#
_cell.length_a   1.000
_cell.length_b   1.000
_cell.length_c   1.000
_cell.angle_alpha   90.00
_cell.angle_beta   90.00
_cell.angle_gamma   90.00
#
_symmetry.space_group_name_H-M   'P 1'
#
loop_
_entity.id
_entity.type
_entity.pdbx_description
1 polymer ?
#
loop_
_entity_poly.entity_id
_entity_poly.type
_entity_poly.pdbx_seq_one_letter_code
_entity_poly.pdbx_strand_id
1 'polypeptide(L)'
;MRHILIVEDDIAFGTMLQTWLRRKGFEVDKATSVGAAVKLLVDMKSVDLVLSDLRLPDHDGLRLLAWMHEHSINAPFIVMTNYAEVQNAVLAMKSGAADYIAKPVQPDILLQKINDAMEQNTQQSNATIQNSTTQNAPTAHNSKLKTQNPKLTAPRYIEGKSEASRQLYSYVELVAPTPMSVLILGASGTGKEYVAHRIHDLSQRHDRPFFALDCGAIPRDVAASEFFGHKKGAFTGADADKRGAFEIANGGTLFLDEVGNLSYEVQVQLLRALQERRIRPVGGTKEIDIDIRLVCATNENLEEAVSEGRFREDLYHRINEFTIYMPKLSERGSDLFLFADLFIRHANEELNRNVEGFDSGAAEMLASHSWPGNLRELNNVVKRAVLLTRGSQVTTAELTLAMGQIRTDNFLQLHDEDTERQRIITALQQTNGNKAKAARLLGVDRKTIYNKIEKLGI
;
A
#
# COMPACT_ATOMS: atom_id res chain seq x y z
N MET A 1 29.62 -8.03 21.29
CA MET A 1 29.08 -7.17 20.22
C MET A 1 27.90 -7.91 19.62
N ARG A 2 26.81 -7.24 19.24
CA ARG A 2 25.65 -7.91 18.62
C ARG A 2 25.97 -8.23 17.17
N HIS A 3 25.70 -9.47 16.74
CA HIS A 3 26.09 -9.99 15.44
C HIS A 3 24.89 -10.07 14.49
N ILE A 4 24.98 -9.42 13.32
CA ILE A 4 23.95 -9.37 12.30
C ILE A 4 24.43 -10.08 11.04
N LEU A 5 23.61 -10.96 10.47
CA LEU A 5 23.82 -11.53 9.15
C LEU A 5 22.95 -10.78 8.12
N ILE A 6 23.55 -10.23 7.08
CA ILE A 6 22.86 -9.65 5.93
C ILE A 6 22.87 -10.66 4.79
N VAL A 7 21.70 -10.91 4.19
CA VAL A 7 21.55 -11.76 3.00
C VAL A 7 20.95 -10.92 1.88
N GLU A 8 21.80 -10.55 0.91
CA GLU A 8 21.49 -9.58 -0.13
C GLU A 8 22.32 -9.89 -1.38
N ASP A 9 21.70 -10.06 -2.52
CA ASP A 9 22.36 -10.38 -3.80
C ASP A 9 22.97 -9.14 -4.46
N ASP A 10 22.38 -7.96 -4.24
CA ASP A 10 23.01 -6.69 -4.65
C ASP A 10 24.24 -6.41 -3.79
N ILE A 11 25.43 -6.64 -4.40
CA ILE A 11 26.73 -6.49 -3.75
C ILE A 11 26.96 -5.06 -3.27
N ALA A 12 26.52 -4.05 -4.02
CA ALA A 12 26.71 -2.64 -3.68
C ALA A 12 25.83 -2.24 -2.49
N PHE A 13 24.56 -2.59 -2.53
CA PHE A 13 23.60 -2.34 -1.45
C PHE A 13 23.97 -3.11 -0.18
N GLY A 14 24.29 -4.40 -0.27
CA GLY A 14 24.72 -5.20 0.87
C GLY A 14 26.01 -4.67 1.52
N THR A 15 26.98 -4.16 0.73
CA THR A 15 28.22 -3.56 1.25
C THR A 15 27.96 -2.21 1.92
N MET A 16 27.04 -1.41 1.38
CA MET A 16 26.60 -0.16 1.99
C MET A 16 25.97 -0.40 3.36
N LEU A 17 25.03 -1.34 3.45
CA LEU A 17 24.37 -1.72 4.71
C LEU A 17 25.37 -2.27 5.73
N GLN A 18 26.27 -3.17 5.32
CA GLN A 18 27.32 -3.72 6.19
C GLN A 18 28.20 -2.62 6.77
N THR A 19 28.67 -1.68 5.93
CA THR A 19 29.51 -0.57 6.37
C THR A 19 28.79 0.34 7.34
N TRP A 20 27.50 0.64 7.05
CA TRP A 20 26.69 1.51 7.88
C TRP A 20 26.39 0.87 9.25
N LEU A 21 25.99 -0.41 9.31
CA LEU A 21 25.72 -1.12 10.56
C LEU A 21 26.99 -1.30 11.40
N ARG A 22 28.14 -1.56 10.79
CA ARG A 22 29.42 -1.59 11.51
C ARG A 22 29.76 -0.26 12.16
N ARG A 23 29.48 0.87 11.53
CA ARG A 23 29.61 2.21 12.13
C ARG A 23 28.66 2.45 13.30
N LYS A 24 27.52 1.73 13.34
CA LYS A 24 26.56 1.77 14.47
C LYS A 24 26.95 0.79 15.61
N GLY A 25 28.06 0.09 15.51
CA GLY A 25 28.60 -0.77 16.58
C GLY A 25 28.15 -2.23 16.50
N PHE A 26 27.61 -2.69 15.39
CA PHE A 26 27.29 -4.10 15.17
C PHE A 26 28.47 -4.85 14.51
N GLU A 27 28.57 -6.13 14.79
CA GLU A 27 29.37 -7.06 14.01
C GLU A 27 28.51 -7.58 12.86
N VAL A 28 29.01 -7.57 11.63
CA VAL A 28 28.15 -7.82 10.46
C VAL A 28 28.86 -8.70 9.45
N ASP A 29 28.23 -9.84 9.16
CA ASP A 29 28.58 -10.71 8.04
C ASP A 29 27.59 -10.60 6.90
N LYS A 30 28.01 -10.97 5.70
CA LYS A 30 27.23 -10.84 4.48
C LYS A 30 27.24 -12.11 3.65
N ALA A 31 26.07 -12.52 3.19
CA ALA A 31 25.84 -13.58 2.20
C ALA A 31 25.11 -13.02 0.98
N THR A 32 25.31 -13.61 -0.20
CA THR A 32 24.66 -13.20 -1.45
C THR A 32 23.59 -14.20 -1.92
N SER A 33 23.33 -15.24 -1.14
CA SER A 33 22.35 -16.28 -1.45
C SER A 33 21.94 -17.03 -0.19
N VAL A 34 20.84 -17.76 -0.22
CA VAL A 34 20.38 -18.62 0.88
C VAL A 34 21.44 -19.69 1.20
N GLY A 35 21.99 -20.34 0.17
CA GLY A 35 23.02 -21.36 0.37
C GLY A 35 24.32 -20.83 1.02
N ALA A 36 24.71 -19.58 0.71
CA ALA A 36 25.83 -18.92 1.36
C ALA A 36 25.51 -18.53 2.82
N ALA A 37 24.28 -18.06 3.08
CA ALA A 37 23.80 -17.72 4.42
C ALA A 37 23.76 -18.95 5.34
N VAL A 38 23.27 -20.09 4.85
CA VAL A 38 23.23 -21.36 5.59
C VAL A 38 24.65 -21.78 6.00
N LYS A 39 25.63 -21.71 5.10
CA LYS A 39 27.04 -22.05 5.44
C LYS A 39 27.56 -21.16 6.56
N LEU A 40 27.34 -19.86 6.48
CA LEU A 40 27.77 -18.93 7.52
C LEU A 40 27.06 -19.21 8.85
N LEU A 41 25.74 -19.47 8.86
CA LEU A 41 24.99 -19.78 10.07
C LEU A 41 25.44 -21.09 10.75
N VAL A 42 25.93 -22.08 9.98
CA VAL A 42 26.50 -23.32 10.52
C VAL A 42 27.88 -23.06 11.16
N ASP A 43 28.69 -22.17 10.56
CA ASP A 43 30.02 -21.84 11.04
C ASP A 43 30.03 -20.82 12.21
N MET A 44 28.96 -20.03 12.35
CA MET A 44 28.82 -19.01 13.40
C MET A 44 28.48 -19.63 14.75
N LYS A 45 29.11 -19.11 15.82
CA LYS A 45 28.74 -19.49 17.20
C LYS A 45 27.39 -18.98 17.66
N SER A 46 26.99 -17.82 17.19
CA SER A 46 25.69 -17.17 17.45
C SER A 46 25.45 -16.05 16.46
N VAL A 47 24.19 -15.85 16.10
CA VAL A 47 23.69 -14.69 15.35
C VAL A 47 22.57 -14.06 16.16
N ASP A 48 22.60 -12.72 16.29
CA ASP A 48 21.61 -11.98 17.07
C ASP A 48 20.44 -11.47 16.22
N LEU A 49 20.63 -11.36 14.90
CA LEU A 49 19.59 -10.96 13.95
C LEU A 49 19.99 -11.30 12.52
N VAL A 50 19.01 -11.68 11.70
CA VAL A 50 19.17 -11.88 10.25
C VAL A 50 18.36 -10.83 9.50
N LEU A 51 19.02 -10.11 8.57
CA LEU A 51 18.39 -9.22 7.58
C LEU A 51 18.48 -9.92 6.23
N SER A 52 17.34 -10.27 5.62
CA SER A 52 17.36 -10.98 4.34
C SER A 52 16.52 -10.26 3.29
N ASP A 53 17.05 -10.14 2.08
CA ASP A 53 16.17 -9.88 0.94
C ASP A 53 15.19 -11.05 0.78
N LEU A 54 14.01 -10.73 0.31
CA LEU A 54 13.00 -11.72 -0.01
C LEU A 54 13.41 -12.50 -1.27
N ARG A 55 13.89 -11.82 -2.31
CA ARG A 55 14.31 -12.41 -3.59
C ARG A 55 15.80 -12.58 -3.64
N LEU A 56 16.25 -13.83 -3.58
CA LEU A 56 17.65 -14.21 -3.71
C LEU A 56 17.84 -15.12 -4.93
N PRO A 57 19.04 -15.19 -5.52
CA PRO A 57 19.27 -15.86 -6.80
C PRO A 57 19.05 -17.37 -6.78
N ASP A 58 19.17 -18.00 -5.61
CA ASP A 58 19.02 -19.45 -5.45
C ASP A 58 17.64 -19.84 -4.88
N HIS A 59 17.10 -19.08 -3.93
CA HIS A 59 15.83 -19.36 -3.26
C HIS A 59 15.20 -18.09 -2.69
N ASP A 60 13.90 -18.17 -2.32
CA ASP A 60 13.20 -17.14 -1.56
C ASP A 60 13.82 -17.02 -0.14
N GLY A 61 13.99 -15.78 0.35
CA GLY A 61 14.51 -15.52 1.71
C GLY A 61 13.70 -16.17 2.82
N LEU A 62 12.40 -16.42 2.63
CA LEU A 62 11.56 -17.16 3.59
C LEU A 62 12.00 -18.62 3.75
N ARG A 63 12.66 -19.19 2.76
CA ARG A 63 13.23 -20.54 2.87
C ARG A 63 14.39 -20.58 3.86
N LEU A 64 15.17 -19.50 3.97
CA LEU A 64 16.18 -19.37 5.01
C LEU A 64 15.55 -19.31 6.40
N LEU A 65 14.44 -18.56 6.56
CA LEU A 65 13.69 -18.51 7.82
C LEU A 65 13.16 -19.90 8.22
N ALA A 66 12.57 -20.64 7.29
CA ALA A 66 12.11 -22.02 7.54
C ALA A 66 13.26 -22.93 7.96
N TRP A 67 14.40 -22.84 7.26
CA TRP A 67 15.61 -23.61 7.61
C TRP A 67 16.13 -23.25 9.01
N MET A 68 16.13 -21.97 9.40
CA MET A 68 16.51 -21.53 10.75
C MET A 68 15.60 -22.14 11.83
N HIS A 69 14.29 -22.20 11.59
CA HIS A 69 13.33 -22.84 12.51
C HIS A 69 13.60 -24.34 12.65
N GLU A 70 13.85 -25.05 11.55
CA GLU A 70 14.18 -26.49 11.55
C GLU A 70 15.47 -26.79 12.33
N HIS A 71 16.42 -25.85 12.34
CA HIS A 71 17.69 -25.99 13.05
C HIS A 71 17.73 -25.30 14.41
N SER A 72 16.55 -24.88 14.93
CA SER A 72 16.41 -24.24 16.26
C SER A 72 17.25 -22.98 16.45
N ILE A 73 17.49 -22.22 15.37
CA ILE A 73 18.14 -20.92 15.41
C ILE A 73 17.07 -19.86 15.69
N ASN A 74 16.99 -19.38 16.93
CA ASN A 74 15.95 -18.46 17.42
C ASN A 74 16.35 -16.97 17.25
N ALA A 75 17.16 -16.63 16.26
CA ALA A 75 17.48 -15.24 15.97
C ALA A 75 16.30 -14.55 15.25
N PRO A 76 15.93 -13.31 15.62
CA PRO A 76 14.92 -12.55 14.90
C PRO A 76 15.31 -12.35 13.44
N PHE A 77 14.32 -12.49 12.56
CA PHE A 77 14.48 -12.42 11.11
C PHE A 77 13.68 -11.23 10.56
N ILE A 78 14.37 -10.29 9.92
CA ILE A 78 13.74 -9.14 9.27
C ILE A 78 13.86 -9.29 7.76
N VAL A 79 12.73 -9.21 7.06
CA VAL A 79 12.67 -9.30 5.60
C VAL A 79 12.83 -7.91 4.97
N MET A 80 13.73 -7.78 4.01
CA MET A 80 13.80 -6.60 3.12
C MET A 80 13.06 -6.91 1.82
N THR A 81 12.19 -6.00 1.34
CA THR A 81 11.38 -6.26 0.15
C THR A 81 11.17 -4.99 -0.67
N ASN A 82 10.99 -5.12 -1.97
CA ASN A 82 10.61 -3.99 -2.83
C ASN A 82 9.13 -3.60 -2.61
N TYR A 83 8.80 -2.34 -2.83
CA TYR A 83 7.49 -1.72 -2.54
C TYR A 83 6.28 -2.45 -3.17
N ALA A 84 6.48 -3.20 -4.25
CA ALA A 84 5.44 -3.98 -4.93
C ALA A 84 5.07 -5.30 -4.22
N GLU A 85 5.74 -5.67 -3.13
CA GLU A 85 5.64 -7.00 -2.52
C GLU A 85 5.07 -7.00 -1.09
N VAL A 86 4.24 -6.02 -0.75
CA VAL A 86 3.59 -5.92 0.58
C VAL A 86 2.82 -7.19 0.95
N GLN A 87 2.32 -7.95 -0.02
CA GLN A 87 1.69 -9.26 0.23
C GLN A 87 2.68 -10.30 0.74
N ASN A 88 3.92 -10.25 0.30
CA ASN A 88 4.98 -11.13 0.77
C ASN A 88 5.45 -10.75 2.19
N ALA A 89 5.34 -9.48 2.58
CA ALA A 89 5.57 -9.05 3.95
C ALA A 89 4.58 -9.70 4.94
N VAL A 90 3.31 -9.80 4.56
CA VAL A 90 2.28 -10.52 5.36
C VAL A 90 2.58 -12.01 5.45
N LEU A 91 3.07 -12.62 4.35
CA LEU A 91 3.51 -14.01 4.35
C LEU A 91 4.74 -14.21 5.23
N ALA A 92 5.71 -13.30 5.19
CA ALA A 92 6.89 -13.33 6.05
C ALA A 92 6.51 -13.29 7.54
N MET A 93 5.61 -12.39 7.94
CA MET A 93 5.12 -12.31 9.31
C MET A 93 4.37 -13.59 9.74
N LYS A 94 3.55 -14.17 8.86
CA LYS A 94 2.88 -15.47 9.12
C LYS A 94 3.85 -16.64 9.20
N SER A 95 5.00 -16.54 8.54
CA SER A 95 6.08 -17.56 8.57
C SER A 95 7.01 -17.40 9.77
N GLY A 96 6.77 -16.41 10.65
CA GLY A 96 7.56 -16.19 11.87
C GLY A 96 8.67 -15.16 11.74
N ALA A 97 8.68 -14.32 10.69
CA ALA A 97 9.59 -13.17 10.65
C ALA A 97 9.23 -12.18 11.76
N ALA A 98 10.25 -11.57 12.38
CA ALA A 98 10.07 -10.58 13.43
C ALA A 98 9.52 -9.25 12.89
N ASP A 99 9.95 -8.86 11.67
CA ASP A 99 9.47 -7.63 11.01
C ASP A 99 9.86 -7.64 9.51
N TYR A 100 9.42 -6.61 8.78
CA TYR A 100 9.81 -6.39 7.39
C TYR A 100 10.17 -4.92 7.13
N ILE A 101 10.96 -4.65 6.08
CA ILE A 101 11.39 -3.31 5.66
C ILE A 101 11.24 -3.18 4.16
N ALA A 102 10.55 -2.14 3.71
CA ALA A 102 10.44 -1.81 2.29
C ALA A 102 11.72 -1.13 1.78
N LYS A 103 12.21 -1.53 0.62
CA LYS A 103 13.27 -0.82 -0.12
C LYS A 103 12.63 0.36 -0.92
N PRO A 104 13.23 1.56 -0.95
CA PRO A 104 14.54 1.93 -0.41
C PRO A 104 14.56 2.02 1.12
N VAL A 105 15.57 1.41 1.72
CA VAL A 105 15.70 1.31 3.18
C VAL A 105 16.05 2.67 3.78
N GLN A 106 15.23 3.15 4.70
CA GLN A 106 15.51 4.36 5.46
C GLN A 106 16.36 3.98 6.69
N PRO A 107 17.57 4.59 6.87
CA PRO A 107 18.51 4.17 7.89
C PRO A 107 17.97 4.22 9.33
N ASP A 108 17.21 5.24 9.68
CA ASP A 108 16.68 5.40 11.04
C ASP A 108 15.58 4.37 11.35
N ILE A 109 14.71 4.07 10.36
CA ILE A 109 13.67 3.02 10.49
C ILE A 109 14.32 1.64 10.61
N LEU A 110 15.36 1.36 9.82
CA LEU A 110 16.09 0.10 9.89
C LEU A 110 16.70 -0.10 11.30
N LEU A 111 17.37 0.92 11.83
CA LEU A 111 18.00 0.82 13.16
C LEU A 111 16.97 0.59 14.27
N GLN A 112 15.83 1.27 14.20
CA GLN A 112 14.74 1.09 15.14
C GLN A 112 14.22 -0.35 15.10
N LYS A 113 13.87 -0.87 13.92
CA LYS A 113 13.36 -2.24 13.75
C LYS A 113 14.36 -3.32 14.20
N ILE A 114 15.66 -3.12 13.94
CA ILE A 114 16.71 -4.00 14.45
C ILE A 114 16.71 -4.03 15.98
N ASN A 115 16.67 -2.88 16.64
CA ASN A 115 16.66 -2.81 18.10
C ASN A 115 15.39 -3.42 18.69
N ASP A 116 14.22 -3.11 18.14
CA ASP A 116 12.93 -3.64 18.61
C ASP A 116 12.87 -5.17 18.49
N ALA A 117 13.35 -5.74 17.37
CA ALA A 117 13.39 -7.17 17.15
C ALA A 117 14.34 -7.90 18.12
N MET A 118 15.51 -7.31 18.40
CA MET A 118 16.47 -7.85 19.36
C MET A 118 15.98 -7.78 20.81
N GLU A 119 15.26 -6.73 21.19
CA GLU A 119 14.69 -6.56 22.53
C GLU A 119 13.56 -7.57 22.79
N GLN A 120 12.66 -7.77 21.83
CA GLN A 120 11.59 -8.75 21.92
C GLN A 120 12.11 -10.20 22.11
N ASN A 121 13.19 -10.57 21.41
CA ASN A 121 13.80 -11.87 21.54
C ASN A 121 14.43 -12.09 22.93
N THR A 122 15.00 -11.06 23.52
CA THR A 122 15.61 -11.12 24.87
C THR A 122 14.52 -11.31 25.94
N GLN A 123 13.34 -10.71 25.79
CA GLN A 123 12.23 -10.89 26.73
C GLN A 123 11.59 -12.27 26.62
N GLN A 124 11.49 -12.88 25.44
CA GLN A 124 10.99 -14.24 25.25
C GLN A 124 11.95 -15.29 25.84
N SER A 125 13.25 -15.09 25.71
CA SER A 125 14.27 -15.98 26.27
C SER A 125 14.25 -15.99 27.81
N ASN A 126 13.99 -14.86 28.45
CA ASN A 126 13.89 -14.73 29.90
C ASN A 126 12.60 -15.31 30.50
N ALA A 127 11.51 -15.33 29.72
CA ALA A 127 10.25 -15.95 30.14
C ALA A 127 10.29 -17.49 30.12
N THR A 128 11.11 -18.07 29.28
CA THR A 128 11.27 -19.53 29.14
C THR A 128 12.12 -20.14 30.29
N ILE A 129 12.98 -19.36 30.94
CA ILE A 129 13.86 -19.85 32.02
C ILE A 129 13.14 -19.92 33.39
N GLN A 130 11.99 -19.26 33.56
CA GLN A 130 11.27 -19.28 34.83
C GLN A 130 10.21 -20.39 34.98
N ASN A 131 9.97 -21.22 33.96
CA ASN A 131 8.90 -22.25 33.96
C ASN A 131 9.38 -23.70 33.97
N SER A 132 10.59 -24.00 34.41
CA SER A 132 11.08 -25.36 34.54
C SER A 132 11.30 -25.78 36.01
N THR A 133 10.24 -25.86 36.81
CA THR A 133 10.12 -26.75 37.98
C THR A 133 8.68 -26.84 38.42
N THR A 134 7.96 -27.83 38.00
CA THR A 134 7.16 -28.76 38.81
C THR A 134 6.31 -29.69 37.91
N GLN A 135 6.56 -30.98 38.08
CA GLN A 135 5.79 -32.08 37.49
C GLN A 135 4.44 -32.19 38.20
N ASN A 136 3.36 -32.44 37.46
CA ASN A 136 2.44 -33.61 37.60
C ASN A 136 1.20 -33.41 36.73
N ALA A 137 0.91 -34.37 35.88
CA ALA A 137 -0.34 -34.56 35.11
C ALA A 137 -1.38 -35.35 35.95
N PRO A 138 -2.61 -35.71 35.46
CA PRO A 138 -3.52 -35.00 34.53
C PRO A 138 -4.95 -34.91 35.10
N THR A 139 -5.76 -33.95 34.65
CA THR A 139 -7.23 -34.17 34.55
C THR A 139 -7.86 -33.13 33.62
N ALA A 140 -8.69 -33.63 32.72
CA ALA A 140 -9.51 -32.86 31.82
C ALA A 140 -10.59 -32.07 32.58
N HIS A 141 -10.71 -30.77 32.34
CA HIS A 141 -11.97 -30.06 32.49
C HIS A 141 -12.02 -28.82 31.59
N ASN A 142 -13.05 -28.78 30.75
CA ASN A 142 -13.56 -27.63 30.07
C ASN A 142 -13.58 -26.39 30.98
N SER A 143 -12.89 -25.34 30.64
CA SER A 143 -13.21 -24.01 31.15
C SER A 143 -12.82 -22.94 30.16
N LYS A 144 -13.85 -22.24 29.71
CA LYS A 144 -13.91 -20.99 28.98
C LYS A 144 -12.66 -20.13 29.21
N LEU A 145 -11.83 -20.00 28.19
CA LEU A 145 -10.79 -18.96 28.09
C LEU A 145 -11.50 -17.60 28.10
N LYS A 146 -11.39 -16.92 29.22
CA LYS A 146 -11.63 -15.47 29.27
C LYS A 146 -10.56 -14.80 28.43
N THR A 147 -10.97 -14.30 27.31
CA THR A 147 -10.22 -13.36 26.47
C THR A 147 -9.77 -12.18 27.31
N GLN A 148 -8.49 -12.10 27.62
CA GLN A 148 -7.90 -10.87 28.11
C GLN A 148 -7.94 -9.86 26.97
N ASN A 149 -8.41 -8.66 27.26
CA ASN A 149 -8.60 -7.55 26.35
C ASN A 149 -7.41 -7.38 25.40
N PRO A 150 -7.59 -7.47 24.05
CA PRO A 150 -6.64 -6.90 23.14
C PRO A 150 -6.65 -5.39 23.37
N LYS A 151 -5.48 -4.76 23.44
CA LYS A 151 -5.36 -3.31 23.26
C LYS A 151 -6.26 -2.95 22.10
N LEU A 152 -7.24 -2.08 22.32
CA LEU A 152 -8.10 -1.53 21.29
C LEU A 152 -7.21 -0.78 20.29
N THR A 153 -6.72 -1.48 19.29
CA THR A 153 -6.17 -0.83 18.09
C THR A 153 -7.33 -0.07 17.44
N ALA A 154 -7.11 1.18 17.10
CA ALA A 154 -8.12 2.00 16.43
C ALA A 154 -8.67 1.24 15.21
N PRO A 155 -9.99 1.27 14.96
CA PRO A 155 -10.56 0.60 13.80
C PRO A 155 -9.87 1.15 12.55
N ARG A 156 -9.41 0.25 11.67
CA ARG A 156 -8.67 0.63 10.46
C ARG A 156 -9.48 1.54 9.53
N TYR A 157 -10.81 1.42 9.61
CA TYR A 157 -11.76 2.17 8.78
C TYR A 157 -13.00 2.52 9.60
N ILE A 158 -13.70 3.58 9.20
CA ILE A 158 -14.93 4.02 9.83
C ILE A 158 -15.94 4.45 8.76
N GLU A 159 -17.21 4.13 8.99
CA GLU A 159 -18.31 4.56 8.12
C GLU A 159 -18.77 5.95 8.52
N GLY A 160 -18.97 6.83 7.53
CA GLY A 160 -19.55 8.15 7.74
C GLY A 160 -21.02 8.07 8.17
N LYS A 161 -21.50 9.12 8.84
CA LYS A 161 -22.86 9.23 9.36
C LYS A 161 -23.69 10.30 8.65
N SER A 162 -23.10 11.08 7.74
CA SER A 162 -23.82 12.07 6.92
C SER A 162 -24.86 11.40 6.04
N GLU A 163 -25.81 12.19 5.52
CA GLU A 163 -26.83 11.68 4.60
C GLU A 163 -26.21 11.05 3.36
N ALA A 164 -25.21 11.71 2.75
CA ALA A 164 -24.47 11.18 1.61
C ALA A 164 -23.78 9.83 1.93
N SER A 165 -23.20 9.70 3.13
CA SER A 165 -22.58 8.45 3.55
C SER A 165 -23.63 7.36 3.83
N ARG A 166 -24.74 7.67 4.47
CA ARG A 166 -25.84 6.73 4.68
C ARG A 166 -26.41 6.19 3.38
N GLN A 167 -26.63 7.06 2.41
CA GLN A 167 -27.07 6.67 1.08
C GLN A 167 -26.04 5.73 0.39
N LEU A 168 -24.76 6.08 0.45
CA LEU A 168 -23.67 5.23 -0.05
C LEU A 168 -23.73 3.82 0.56
N TYR A 169 -23.80 3.71 1.89
CA TYR A 169 -23.80 2.41 2.56
C TYR A 169 -25.09 1.64 2.34
N SER A 170 -26.24 2.29 2.14
CA SER A 170 -27.47 1.59 1.76
C SER A 170 -27.34 0.87 0.40
N TYR A 171 -26.64 1.47 -0.57
CA TYR A 171 -26.33 0.81 -1.85
C TYR A 171 -25.31 -0.34 -1.67
N VAL A 172 -24.33 -0.16 -0.79
CA VAL A 172 -23.36 -1.23 -0.46
C VAL A 172 -24.09 -2.44 0.14
N GLU A 173 -24.96 -2.22 1.13
CA GLU A 173 -25.76 -3.27 1.76
C GLU A 173 -26.71 -3.98 0.77
N LEU A 174 -27.28 -3.22 -0.16
CA LEU A 174 -28.16 -3.75 -1.20
C LEU A 174 -27.42 -4.69 -2.16
N VAL A 175 -26.24 -4.27 -2.64
CA VAL A 175 -25.51 -5.02 -3.68
C VAL A 175 -24.60 -6.11 -3.12
N ALA A 176 -24.15 -5.99 -1.86
CA ALA A 176 -23.17 -6.90 -1.28
C ALA A 176 -23.59 -8.38 -1.32
N PRO A 177 -24.84 -8.78 -0.98
CA PRO A 177 -25.24 -10.20 -1.01
C PRO A 177 -25.45 -10.75 -2.41
N THR A 178 -25.43 -9.91 -3.48
CA THR A 178 -25.64 -10.33 -4.87
C THR A 178 -24.35 -10.79 -5.54
N PRO A 179 -24.41 -11.58 -6.62
CA PRO A 179 -23.24 -11.93 -7.42
C PRO A 179 -22.86 -10.86 -8.46
N MET A 180 -23.57 -9.74 -8.53
CA MET A 180 -23.39 -8.68 -9.55
C MET A 180 -21.97 -8.09 -9.47
N SER A 181 -21.45 -7.74 -10.65
CA SER A 181 -20.26 -6.89 -10.76
C SER A 181 -20.59 -5.47 -10.29
N VAL A 182 -19.69 -4.84 -9.56
CA VAL A 182 -19.90 -3.50 -9.04
C VAL A 182 -18.84 -2.55 -9.59
N LEU A 183 -19.29 -1.41 -10.12
CA LEU A 183 -18.43 -0.31 -10.56
C LEU A 183 -18.53 0.84 -9.56
N ILE A 184 -17.40 1.19 -8.91
CA ILE A 184 -17.31 2.27 -7.94
C ILE A 184 -16.71 3.50 -8.63
N LEU A 185 -17.51 4.53 -8.83
CA LEU A 185 -17.11 5.78 -9.47
C LEU A 185 -16.87 6.88 -8.43
N GLY A 186 -15.78 7.61 -8.55
CA GLY A 186 -15.52 8.75 -7.68
C GLY A 186 -14.11 9.28 -7.72
N ALA A 187 -13.94 10.53 -7.29
CA ALA A 187 -12.67 11.22 -7.28
C ALA A 187 -11.56 10.44 -6.54
N SER A 188 -10.30 10.76 -6.86
CA SER A 188 -9.16 10.15 -6.16
C SER A 188 -9.22 10.45 -4.66
N GLY A 189 -8.86 9.48 -3.83
CA GLY A 189 -8.79 9.63 -2.38
C GLY A 189 -10.13 9.62 -1.63
N THR A 190 -11.26 9.31 -2.28
CA THR A 190 -12.59 9.26 -1.65
C THR A 190 -12.86 8.01 -0.81
N GLY A 191 -11.98 6.98 -0.90
CA GLY A 191 -12.09 5.72 -0.15
C GLY A 191 -12.76 4.59 -0.93
N LYS A 192 -12.61 4.53 -2.25
CA LYS A 192 -13.18 3.48 -3.12
C LYS A 192 -12.78 2.07 -2.70
N GLU A 193 -11.51 1.87 -2.34
CA GLU A 193 -10.97 0.57 -1.88
C GLU A 193 -11.68 0.11 -0.59
N TYR A 194 -11.94 1.02 0.35
CA TYR A 194 -12.70 0.69 1.56
C TYR A 194 -14.10 0.17 1.24
N VAL A 195 -14.80 0.84 0.31
CA VAL A 195 -16.13 0.41 -0.12
C VAL A 195 -16.08 -0.97 -0.80
N ALA A 196 -15.04 -1.24 -1.60
CA ALA A 196 -14.84 -2.56 -2.20
C ALA A 196 -14.63 -3.65 -1.13
N HIS A 197 -13.83 -3.39 -0.10
CA HIS A 197 -13.68 -4.29 1.04
C HIS A 197 -15.02 -4.50 1.77
N ARG A 198 -15.79 -3.42 2.00
CA ARG A 198 -17.08 -3.52 2.68
C ARG A 198 -18.11 -4.34 1.90
N ILE A 199 -18.12 -4.22 0.56
CA ILE A 199 -18.92 -5.06 -0.32
C ILE A 199 -18.54 -6.55 -0.18
N HIS A 200 -17.25 -6.83 -0.08
CA HIS A 200 -16.78 -8.21 0.13
C HIS A 200 -17.19 -8.74 1.50
N ASP A 201 -16.95 -7.97 2.58
CA ASP A 201 -17.25 -8.36 3.97
C ASP A 201 -18.74 -8.66 4.21
N LEU A 202 -19.62 -7.93 3.51
CA LEU A 202 -21.08 -8.14 3.58
C LEU A 202 -21.60 -9.15 2.55
N SER A 203 -20.72 -9.74 1.72
CA SER A 203 -21.10 -10.70 0.68
C SER A 203 -21.16 -12.14 1.19
N GLN A 204 -21.74 -13.03 0.37
CA GLN A 204 -21.69 -14.48 0.61
C GLN A 204 -20.26 -15.06 0.49
N ARG A 205 -19.29 -14.24 0.09
CA ARG A 205 -17.88 -14.62 -0.10
C ARG A 205 -16.95 -14.01 0.95
N HIS A 206 -17.47 -13.49 2.07
CA HIS A 206 -16.71 -12.79 3.12
C HIS A 206 -15.55 -13.62 3.71
N ASP A 207 -15.69 -14.96 3.76
CA ASP A 207 -14.63 -15.88 4.22
C ASP A 207 -13.69 -16.34 3.08
N ARG A 208 -13.85 -15.82 1.88
CA ARG A 208 -13.08 -16.20 0.69
C ARG A 208 -12.00 -15.15 0.39
N PRO A 209 -11.04 -15.45 -0.50
CA PRO A 209 -10.01 -14.47 -0.83
C PRO A 209 -10.58 -13.15 -1.35
N PHE A 210 -10.06 -12.03 -0.87
CA PHE A 210 -10.17 -10.71 -1.47
C PHE A 210 -8.82 -10.34 -2.04
N PHE A 211 -8.75 -10.12 -3.35
CA PHE A 211 -7.52 -9.72 -4.02
C PHE A 211 -7.71 -8.37 -4.71
N ALA A 212 -6.89 -7.40 -4.33
CA ALA A 212 -6.90 -6.07 -4.93
C ALA A 212 -5.74 -5.91 -5.92
N LEU A 213 -6.01 -5.32 -7.07
CA LEU A 213 -5.05 -5.03 -8.12
C LEU A 213 -5.23 -3.58 -8.58
N ASP A 214 -4.18 -2.78 -8.47
CA ASP A 214 -4.13 -1.42 -8.98
C ASP A 214 -3.68 -1.44 -10.45
N CYS A 215 -4.62 -1.21 -11.38
CA CYS A 215 -4.36 -1.23 -12.80
C CYS A 215 -3.47 -0.07 -13.26
N GLY A 216 -3.47 1.05 -12.54
CA GLY A 216 -2.64 2.22 -12.83
C GLY A 216 -1.16 2.03 -12.48
N ALA A 217 -0.88 1.18 -11.49
CA ALA A 217 0.48 0.91 -11.02
C ALA A 217 1.21 -0.16 -11.86
N ILE A 218 0.50 -0.91 -12.73
CA ILE A 218 1.07 -2.02 -13.48
C ILE A 218 1.59 -1.54 -14.84
N PRO A 219 2.91 -1.73 -15.14
CA PRO A 219 3.43 -1.49 -16.47
C PRO A 219 2.71 -2.35 -17.53
N ARG A 220 2.43 -1.77 -18.72
CA ARG A 220 1.68 -2.43 -19.78
C ARG A 220 2.26 -3.78 -20.20
N ASP A 221 3.58 -3.87 -20.26
CA ASP A 221 4.30 -5.07 -20.74
C ASP A 221 4.12 -6.30 -19.82
N VAL A 222 3.85 -6.08 -18.53
CA VAL A 222 3.65 -7.16 -17.56
C VAL A 222 2.19 -7.34 -17.15
N ALA A 223 1.29 -6.47 -17.58
CA ALA A 223 -0.10 -6.45 -17.14
C ALA A 223 -0.79 -7.81 -17.40
N ALA A 224 -0.66 -8.39 -18.57
CA ALA A 224 -1.24 -9.70 -18.85
C ALA A 224 -0.75 -10.79 -17.88
N SER A 225 0.53 -10.74 -17.51
CA SER A 225 1.11 -11.67 -16.53
C SER A 225 0.58 -11.44 -15.12
N GLU A 226 0.36 -10.18 -14.69
CA GLU A 226 -0.23 -9.87 -13.38
C GLU A 226 -1.69 -10.33 -13.28
N PHE A 227 -2.47 -10.15 -14.35
CA PHE A 227 -3.87 -10.56 -14.39
C PHE A 227 -4.04 -12.08 -14.50
N PHE A 228 -3.40 -12.71 -15.49
CA PHE A 228 -3.68 -14.09 -15.91
C PHE A 228 -2.61 -15.10 -15.49
N GLY A 229 -1.46 -14.62 -14.98
CA GLY A 229 -0.31 -15.45 -14.68
C GLY A 229 0.53 -15.79 -15.92
N HIS A 230 1.65 -16.46 -15.71
CA HIS A 230 2.50 -16.93 -16.80
C HIS A 230 3.17 -18.27 -16.47
N LYS A 231 3.58 -18.98 -17.52
CA LYS A 231 4.41 -20.16 -17.44
C LYS A 231 5.89 -19.80 -17.61
N LYS A 232 6.75 -20.58 -16.99
CA LYS A 232 8.20 -20.46 -17.15
C LYS A 232 8.57 -20.43 -18.64
N GLY A 233 9.38 -19.43 -19.04
CA GLY A 233 9.83 -19.24 -20.41
C GLY A 233 8.82 -18.54 -21.33
N ALA A 234 7.72 -17.98 -20.80
CA ALA A 234 6.70 -17.28 -21.60
C ALA A 234 7.21 -15.97 -22.23
N PHE A 235 8.19 -15.34 -21.60
CA PHE A 235 8.87 -14.12 -22.08
C PHE A 235 10.26 -14.03 -21.44
N THR A 236 11.08 -13.10 -21.88
CA THR A 236 12.42 -12.83 -21.29
C THR A 236 12.27 -12.36 -19.85
N GLY A 237 12.79 -13.13 -18.88
CA GLY A 237 12.62 -12.87 -17.43
C GLY A 237 11.51 -13.70 -16.76
N ALA A 238 10.82 -14.59 -17.50
CA ALA A 238 9.87 -15.55 -16.92
C ALA A 238 10.61 -16.81 -16.41
N ASP A 239 11.33 -16.66 -15.29
CA ASP A 239 12.20 -17.74 -14.76
C ASP A 239 11.44 -18.84 -14.02
N ALA A 240 10.21 -18.57 -13.59
CA ALA A 240 9.32 -19.50 -12.88
C ALA A 240 7.86 -19.30 -13.32
N ASP A 241 6.99 -20.28 -12.99
CA ASP A 241 5.55 -20.12 -13.12
C ASP A 241 5.03 -19.08 -12.12
N LYS A 242 4.15 -18.17 -12.57
CA LYS A 242 3.48 -17.17 -11.71
C LYS A 242 1.96 -17.30 -11.82
N ARG A 243 1.30 -17.34 -10.65
CA ARG A 243 -0.16 -17.27 -10.59
C ARG A 243 -0.60 -15.81 -10.78
N GLY A 244 -1.64 -15.59 -11.59
CA GLY A 244 -2.23 -14.27 -11.81
C GLY A 244 -3.33 -13.91 -10.78
N ALA A 245 -3.77 -12.64 -10.83
CA ALA A 245 -4.81 -12.09 -9.96
C ALA A 245 -6.10 -12.93 -9.98
N PHE A 246 -6.54 -13.36 -11.16
CA PHE A 246 -7.73 -14.21 -11.32
C PHE A 246 -7.63 -15.56 -10.61
N GLU A 247 -6.46 -16.19 -10.66
CA GLU A 247 -6.22 -17.46 -10.00
C GLU A 247 -6.11 -17.29 -8.48
N ILE A 248 -5.52 -16.17 -8.01
CA ILE A 248 -5.38 -15.86 -6.57
C ILE A 248 -6.75 -15.53 -5.98
N ALA A 249 -7.59 -14.79 -6.70
CA ALA A 249 -8.93 -14.40 -6.25
C ALA A 249 -9.98 -15.51 -6.42
N ASN A 250 -9.62 -16.66 -6.98
CA ASN A 250 -10.58 -17.71 -7.35
C ASN A 250 -11.39 -18.20 -6.13
N GLY A 251 -12.70 -18.30 -6.29
CA GLY A 251 -13.68 -18.56 -5.24
C GLY A 251 -14.08 -17.32 -4.43
N GLY A 252 -13.41 -16.18 -4.60
CA GLY A 252 -13.55 -14.96 -3.81
C GLY A 252 -13.95 -13.73 -4.61
N THR A 253 -13.34 -12.60 -4.26
CA THR A 253 -13.58 -11.29 -4.89
C THR A 253 -12.29 -10.74 -5.48
N LEU A 254 -12.33 -10.33 -6.75
CA LEU A 254 -11.28 -9.58 -7.43
C LEU A 254 -11.67 -8.11 -7.45
N PHE A 255 -10.85 -7.27 -6.84
CA PHE A 255 -11.00 -5.81 -6.88
C PHE A 255 -9.97 -5.23 -7.85
N LEU A 256 -10.45 -4.47 -8.84
CA LEU A 256 -9.63 -3.76 -9.82
C LEU A 256 -9.77 -2.26 -9.58
N ASP A 257 -8.71 -1.62 -9.04
CA ASP A 257 -8.68 -0.17 -8.92
C ASP A 257 -8.12 0.45 -10.20
N GLU A 258 -8.57 1.66 -10.51
CA GLU A 258 -8.20 2.44 -11.69
C GLU A 258 -8.37 1.66 -13.02
N VAL A 259 -9.52 0.95 -13.15
CA VAL A 259 -9.81 0.08 -14.30
C VAL A 259 -9.78 0.82 -15.65
N GLY A 260 -9.95 2.14 -15.69
CA GLY A 260 -9.82 2.97 -16.90
C GLY A 260 -8.42 2.94 -17.52
N ASN A 261 -7.39 2.63 -16.73
CA ASN A 261 -5.99 2.59 -17.19
C ASN A 261 -5.59 1.29 -17.91
N LEU A 262 -6.51 0.33 -18.05
CA LEU A 262 -6.23 -0.94 -18.71
C LEU A 262 -5.87 -0.78 -20.19
N SER A 263 -4.80 -1.43 -20.64
CA SER A 263 -4.49 -1.51 -22.08
C SER A 263 -5.58 -2.28 -22.83
N TYR A 264 -5.74 -1.97 -24.13
CA TYR A 264 -6.76 -2.60 -24.97
C TYR A 264 -6.66 -4.13 -24.97
N GLU A 265 -5.44 -4.66 -24.99
CA GLU A 265 -5.17 -6.11 -24.97
C GLU A 265 -5.67 -6.77 -23.69
N VAL A 266 -5.45 -6.11 -22.53
CA VAL A 266 -5.93 -6.61 -21.24
C VAL A 266 -7.44 -6.50 -21.15
N GLN A 267 -8.06 -5.45 -21.69
CA GLN A 267 -9.53 -5.33 -21.75
C GLN A 267 -10.16 -6.49 -22.51
N VAL A 268 -9.58 -6.91 -23.66
CA VAL A 268 -10.06 -8.06 -24.44
C VAL A 268 -9.97 -9.35 -23.64
N GLN A 269 -8.85 -9.59 -22.98
CA GLN A 269 -8.64 -10.81 -22.19
C GLN A 269 -9.52 -10.82 -20.92
N LEU A 270 -9.70 -9.66 -20.28
CA LEU A 270 -10.60 -9.48 -19.13
C LEU A 270 -12.03 -9.83 -19.50
N LEU A 271 -12.53 -9.30 -20.62
CA LEU A 271 -13.88 -9.60 -21.10
C LEU A 271 -14.08 -11.12 -21.33
N ARG A 272 -13.12 -11.77 -22.00
CA ARG A 272 -13.17 -13.23 -22.21
C ARG A 272 -13.20 -13.99 -20.89
N ALA A 273 -12.34 -13.63 -19.93
CA ALA A 273 -12.30 -14.26 -18.61
C ALA A 273 -13.65 -14.14 -17.87
N LEU A 274 -14.33 -12.99 -17.98
CA LEU A 274 -15.64 -12.74 -17.36
C LEU A 274 -16.79 -13.48 -18.05
N GLN A 275 -16.71 -13.69 -19.38
CA GLN A 275 -17.74 -14.38 -20.17
C GLN A 275 -17.60 -15.89 -20.10
N GLU A 276 -16.39 -16.40 -20.32
CA GLU A 276 -16.11 -17.83 -20.43
C GLU A 276 -15.87 -18.49 -19.05
N ARG A 277 -15.67 -17.70 -18.00
CA ARG A 277 -15.29 -18.16 -16.66
C ARG A 277 -13.99 -18.98 -16.66
N ARG A 278 -13.08 -18.64 -17.57
CA ARG A 278 -11.80 -19.32 -17.76
C ARG A 278 -10.71 -18.30 -18.08
N ILE A 279 -9.51 -18.63 -17.66
CA ILE A 279 -8.30 -17.88 -18.00
C ILE A 279 -7.25 -18.81 -18.60
N ARG A 280 -6.32 -18.21 -19.37
CA ARG A 280 -5.14 -18.91 -19.88
C ARG A 280 -3.90 -18.12 -19.50
N PRO A 281 -2.98 -18.70 -18.71
CA PRO A 281 -1.70 -18.07 -18.39
C PRO A 281 -0.89 -17.76 -19.64
N VAL A 282 -0.13 -16.68 -19.62
CA VAL A 282 0.78 -16.30 -20.72
C VAL A 282 1.78 -17.41 -20.98
N GLY A 283 1.94 -17.83 -22.25
CA GLY A 283 2.77 -18.98 -22.62
C GLY A 283 2.20 -20.35 -22.26
N GLY A 284 1.04 -20.42 -21.61
CA GLY A 284 0.34 -21.66 -21.30
C GLY A 284 -0.65 -22.08 -22.38
N THR A 285 -0.92 -23.38 -22.46
CA THR A 285 -1.94 -23.97 -23.37
C THR A 285 -3.19 -24.43 -22.61
N LYS A 286 -3.08 -24.64 -21.31
CA LYS A 286 -4.17 -25.13 -20.45
C LYS A 286 -5.02 -23.98 -19.96
N GLU A 287 -6.34 -24.12 -20.09
CA GLU A 287 -7.31 -23.22 -19.47
C GLU A 287 -7.53 -23.59 -18.01
N ILE A 288 -7.80 -22.56 -17.18
CA ILE A 288 -8.07 -22.67 -15.75
C ILE A 288 -9.46 -22.10 -15.51
N ASP A 289 -10.37 -22.90 -14.96
CA ASP A 289 -11.69 -22.45 -14.56
C ASP A 289 -11.59 -21.48 -13.39
N ILE A 290 -12.35 -20.36 -13.45
CA ILE A 290 -12.38 -19.33 -12.43
C ILE A 290 -13.82 -19.04 -12.01
N ASP A 291 -14.00 -18.81 -10.71
CA ASP A 291 -15.23 -18.30 -10.13
C ASP A 291 -14.90 -17.10 -9.25
N ILE A 292 -15.03 -15.91 -9.80
CA ILE A 292 -14.77 -14.66 -9.08
C ILE A 292 -15.99 -13.75 -9.06
N ARG A 293 -16.12 -12.97 -8.00
CA ARG A 293 -16.92 -11.75 -7.98
C ARG A 293 -16.03 -10.57 -8.34
N LEU A 294 -16.48 -9.75 -9.29
CA LEU A 294 -15.71 -8.58 -9.73
C LEU A 294 -16.24 -7.31 -9.07
N VAL A 295 -15.30 -6.51 -8.51
CA VAL A 295 -15.54 -5.13 -8.07
C VAL A 295 -14.51 -4.26 -8.78
N CYS A 296 -14.93 -3.22 -9.47
CA CYS A 296 -14.07 -2.28 -10.18
C CYS A 296 -14.18 -0.89 -9.57
N ALA A 297 -13.11 -0.12 -9.63
CA ALA A 297 -13.12 1.30 -9.26
C ALA A 297 -12.38 2.15 -10.28
N THR A 298 -12.82 3.39 -10.47
CA THR A 298 -12.14 4.37 -11.30
C THR A 298 -12.53 5.80 -10.90
N ASN A 299 -11.67 6.75 -11.21
CA ASN A 299 -11.95 8.17 -11.15
C ASN A 299 -12.24 8.77 -12.54
N GLU A 300 -12.10 7.97 -13.61
CA GLU A 300 -12.32 8.37 -14.98
C GLU A 300 -13.78 8.18 -15.40
N ASN A 301 -14.27 9.01 -16.32
CA ASN A 301 -15.54 8.81 -16.98
C ASN A 301 -15.42 7.72 -18.06
N LEU A 302 -15.83 6.49 -17.74
CA LEU A 302 -15.72 5.36 -18.67
C LEU A 302 -16.64 5.51 -19.90
N GLU A 303 -17.79 6.22 -19.81
CA GLU A 303 -18.67 6.46 -20.96
C GLU A 303 -17.96 7.35 -22.00
N GLU A 304 -17.25 8.37 -21.54
CA GLU A 304 -16.41 9.21 -22.39
C GLU A 304 -15.24 8.41 -22.96
N ALA A 305 -14.56 7.60 -22.15
CA ALA A 305 -13.51 6.71 -22.62
C ALA A 305 -13.99 5.71 -23.68
N VAL A 306 -15.23 5.22 -23.59
CA VAL A 306 -15.87 4.38 -24.63
C VAL A 306 -16.08 5.19 -25.89
N SER A 307 -16.64 6.40 -25.80
CA SER A 307 -16.89 7.26 -26.97
C SER A 307 -15.63 7.64 -27.73
N GLU A 308 -14.50 7.75 -27.01
CA GLU A 308 -13.16 8.01 -27.57
C GLU A 308 -12.41 6.75 -28.04
N GLY A 309 -12.98 5.56 -27.88
CA GLY A 309 -12.37 4.29 -28.25
C GLY A 309 -11.22 3.83 -27.35
N ARG A 310 -11.02 4.47 -26.19
CA ARG A 310 -9.99 4.10 -25.19
C ARG A 310 -10.45 2.91 -24.33
N PHE A 311 -11.74 2.76 -24.14
CA PHE A 311 -12.34 1.66 -23.40
C PHE A 311 -13.38 0.94 -24.25
N ARG A 312 -13.46 -0.38 -24.11
CA ARG A 312 -14.41 -1.20 -24.89
C ARG A 312 -15.81 -1.11 -24.33
N GLU A 313 -16.80 -0.88 -25.18
CA GLU A 313 -18.21 -0.80 -24.81
C GLU A 313 -18.74 -2.11 -24.21
N ASP A 314 -18.34 -3.26 -24.78
CA ASP A 314 -18.77 -4.59 -24.32
C ASP A 314 -18.22 -4.90 -22.91
N LEU A 315 -16.98 -4.50 -22.61
CA LEU A 315 -16.41 -4.63 -21.28
C LEU A 315 -17.08 -3.66 -20.28
N TYR A 316 -17.32 -2.41 -20.70
CA TYR A 316 -18.03 -1.43 -19.86
C TYR A 316 -19.36 -1.98 -19.38
N HIS A 317 -20.22 -2.50 -20.27
CA HIS A 317 -21.49 -3.09 -19.89
C HIS A 317 -21.34 -4.33 -18.98
N ARG A 318 -20.26 -5.10 -19.12
CA ARG A 318 -20.01 -6.27 -18.30
C ARG A 318 -19.57 -5.96 -16.88
N ILE A 319 -18.82 -4.87 -16.67
CA ILE A 319 -18.36 -4.46 -15.34
C ILE A 319 -19.35 -3.50 -14.64
N ASN A 320 -20.22 -2.84 -15.38
CA ASN A 320 -21.18 -1.87 -14.91
C ASN A 320 -22.59 -2.48 -14.75
N GLU A 321 -22.69 -3.62 -14.05
CA GLU A 321 -24.00 -4.21 -13.69
C GLU A 321 -24.66 -3.44 -12.54
N PHE A 322 -23.86 -2.87 -11.62
CA PHE A 322 -24.33 -1.98 -10.56
C PHE A 322 -23.29 -0.88 -10.30
N THR A 323 -23.71 0.38 -10.33
CA THR A 323 -22.83 1.54 -10.09
C THR A 323 -23.02 2.10 -8.69
N ILE A 324 -21.91 2.38 -8.01
CA ILE A 324 -21.86 3.13 -6.75
C ILE A 324 -21.08 4.42 -6.96
N TYR A 325 -21.68 5.56 -6.65
CA TYR A 325 -21.03 6.87 -6.70
C TYR A 325 -20.47 7.23 -5.32
N MET A 326 -19.16 7.49 -5.27
CA MET A 326 -18.48 7.93 -4.06
C MET A 326 -18.62 9.43 -3.87
N PRO A 327 -19.27 9.91 -2.80
CA PRO A 327 -19.34 11.34 -2.54
C PRO A 327 -17.95 11.88 -2.20
N LYS A 328 -17.67 13.11 -2.64
CA LYS A 328 -16.48 13.85 -2.23
C LYS A 328 -16.52 14.15 -0.73
N LEU A 329 -15.37 14.38 -0.12
CA LEU A 329 -15.31 14.71 1.31
C LEU A 329 -16.10 15.99 1.64
N SER A 330 -16.08 16.99 0.75
CA SER A 330 -16.88 18.22 0.86
C SER A 330 -18.39 18.00 0.89
N GLU A 331 -18.88 16.90 0.35
CA GLU A 331 -20.30 16.52 0.30
C GLU A 331 -20.73 15.71 1.54
N ARG A 332 -19.76 15.28 2.37
CA ARG A 332 -19.99 14.45 3.58
C ARG A 332 -20.16 15.25 4.86
N GLY A 333 -20.13 16.58 4.79
CA GLY A 333 -20.44 17.47 5.93
C GLY A 333 -19.69 17.12 7.21
N SER A 334 -20.43 16.76 8.26
CA SER A 334 -19.87 16.45 9.59
C SER A 334 -18.96 15.21 9.65
N ASP A 335 -18.97 14.34 8.63
CA ASP A 335 -18.09 13.16 8.59
C ASP A 335 -16.62 13.56 8.48
N LEU A 336 -16.31 14.79 8.03
CA LEU A 336 -14.97 15.34 8.03
C LEU A 336 -14.27 15.16 9.39
N PHE A 337 -14.93 15.55 10.47
CA PHE A 337 -14.35 15.45 11.82
C PHE A 337 -14.24 14.00 12.29
N LEU A 338 -15.20 13.15 11.92
CA LEU A 338 -15.15 11.73 12.22
C LEU A 338 -13.91 11.06 11.59
N PHE A 339 -13.61 11.40 10.33
CA PHE A 339 -12.40 10.92 9.66
C PHE A 339 -11.13 11.56 10.22
N ALA A 340 -11.16 12.85 10.53
CA ALA A 340 -10.02 13.55 11.12
C ALA A 340 -9.62 12.94 12.48
N ASP A 341 -10.60 12.62 13.34
CA ASP A 341 -10.37 11.94 14.63
C ASP A 341 -9.80 10.52 14.45
N LEU A 342 -10.27 9.79 13.42
CA LEU A 342 -9.71 8.50 13.08
C LEU A 342 -8.23 8.63 12.68
N PHE A 343 -7.92 9.61 11.84
CA PHE A 343 -6.55 9.83 11.35
C PHE A 343 -5.61 10.34 12.45
N ILE A 344 -6.11 11.11 13.44
CA ILE A 344 -5.32 11.44 14.64
C ILE A 344 -4.96 10.16 15.40
N ARG A 345 -5.91 9.25 15.62
CA ARG A 345 -5.63 7.98 16.32
C ARG A 345 -4.59 7.15 15.59
N HIS A 346 -4.72 7.01 14.27
CA HIS A 346 -3.73 6.29 13.46
C HIS A 346 -2.36 6.98 13.49
N ALA A 347 -2.33 8.32 13.38
CA ALA A 347 -1.08 9.08 13.46
C ALA A 347 -0.43 8.97 14.84
N ASN A 348 -1.22 8.97 15.92
CA ASN A 348 -0.72 8.76 17.28
C ASN A 348 -0.07 7.38 17.45
N GLU A 349 -0.72 6.32 16.95
CA GLU A 349 -0.18 4.96 16.98
C GLU A 349 1.12 4.87 16.17
N GLU A 350 1.12 5.41 14.94
CA GLU A 350 2.26 5.32 14.03
C GLU A 350 3.46 6.18 14.49
N LEU A 351 3.19 7.39 15.00
CA LEU A 351 4.21 8.36 15.37
C LEU A 351 4.56 8.33 16.86
N ASN A 352 3.93 7.43 17.63
CA ASN A 352 4.05 7.35 19.09
C ASN A 352 3.78 8.71 19.77
N ARG A 353 2.67 9.35 19.39
CA ARG A 353 2.20 10.64 19.90
C ARG A 353 0.91 10.44 20.71
N ASN A 354 0.50 11.48 21.42
CA ASN A 354 -0.74 11.47 22.20
C ASN A 354 -1.50 12.80 22.01
N VAL A 355 -1.89 13.07 20.78
CA VAL A 355 -2.70 14.22 20.39
C VAL A 355 -4.16 13.86 20.55
N GLU A 356 -4.93 14.67 21.29
CA GLU A 356 -6.33 14.39 21.64
C GLU A 356 -7.33 14.88 20.57
N GLY A 357 -6.96 15.90 19.78
CA GLY A 357 -7.85 16.50 18.79
C GLY A 357 -7.32 17.81 18.22
N PHE A 358 -8.25 18.62 17.74
CA PHE A 358 -8.00 19.96 17.17
C PHE A 358 -8.53 21.02 18.12
N ASP A 359 -7.86 22.17 18.22
CA ASP A 359 -8.46 23.36 18.85
C ASP A 359 -9.59 23.94 17.97
N SER A 360 -10.34 24.90 18.50
CA SER A 360 -11.48 25.50 17.78
C SER A 360 -11.08 26.17 16.46
N GLY A 361 -9.92 26.86 16.45
CA GLY A 361 -9.44 27.52 15.23
C GLY A 361 -8.96 26.54 14.17
N ALA A 362 -8.29 25.44 14.56
CA ALA A 362 -7.92 24.37 13.64
C ALA A 362 -9.16 23.63 13.10
N ALA A 363 -10.18 23.42 13.94
CA ALA A 363 -11.43 22.78 13.50
C ALA A 363 -12.18 23.66 12.46
N GLU A 364 -12.25 24.98 12.66
CA GLU A 364 -12.81 25.91 11.68
C GLU A 364 -12.02 25.90 10.36
N MET A 365 -10.70 25.85 10.43
CA MET A 365 -9.84 25.75 9.24
C MET A 365 -10.08 24.44 8.47
N LEU A 366 -10.20 23.31 9.17
CA LEU A 366 -10.54 22.03 8.55
C LEU A 366 -11.90 22.09 7.84
N ALA A 367 -12.91 22.69 8.47
CA ALA A 367 -14.25 22.81 7.91
C ALA A 367 -14.31 23.74 6.69
N SER A 368 -13.47 24.77 6.64
CA SER A 368 -13.44 25.74 5.54
C SER A 368 -12.66 25.28 4.31
N HIS A 369 -11.84 24.24 4.44
CA HIS A 369 -11.04 23.73 3.32
C HIS A 369 -11.86 22.81 2.41
N SER A 370 -11.63 22.90 1.09
CA SER A 370 -12.40 22.16 0.06
C SER A 370 -12.00 20.68 -0.12
N TRP A 371 -10.86 20.28 0.40
CA TRP A 371 -10.30 18.92 0.35
C TRP A 371 -10.28 18.29 -1.06
N PRO A 372 -9.60 18.88 -2.05
CA PRO A 372 -9.59 18.35 -3.41
C PRO A 372 -9.00 16.93 -3.50
N GLY A 373 -8.06 16.57 -2.62
CA GLY A 373 -7.52 15.22 -2.49
C GLY A 373 -8.28 14.31 -1.54
N ASN A 374 -9.48 14.74 -1.09
CA ASN A 374 -10.41 13.98 -0.26
C ASN A 374 -9.76 13.38 1.02
N LEU A 375 -10.09 12.13 1.37
CA LEU A 375 -9.57 11.46 2.57
C LEU A 375 -8.06 11.23 2.51
N ARG A 376 -7.47 11.05 1.31
CA ARG A 376 -6.01 10.91 1.17
C ARG A 376 -5.28 12.19 1.55
N GLU A 377 -5.79 13.33 1.13
CA GLU A 377 -5.27 14.65 1.52
C GLU A 377 -5.46 14.89 3.01
N LEU A 378 -6.68 14.69 3.52
CA LEU A 378 -6.99 14.87 4.93
C LEU A 378 -6.05 14.01 5.82
N ASN A 379 -5.89 12.73 5.51
CA ASN A 379 -4.99 11.85 6.26
C ASN A 379 -3.54 12.37 6.30
N ASN A 380 -3.02 12.80 5.14
CA ASN A 380 -1.66 13.33 5.06
C ASN A 380 -1.49 14.64 5.83
N VAL A 381 -2.49 15.54 5.79
CA VAL A 381 -2.48 16.79 6.55
C VAL A 381 -2.52 16.51 8.04
N VAL A 382 -3.47 15.67 8.48
CA VAL A 382 -3.62 15.31 9.90
C VAL A 382 -2.34 14.65 10.43
N LYS A 383 -1.77 13.69 9.70
CA LYS A 383 -0.53 13.03 10.10
C LYS A 383 0.62 14.01 10.27
N ARG A 384 0.79 14.97 9.34
CA ARG A 384 1.80 16.02 9.46
C ARG A 384 1.52 16.95 10.62
N ALA A 385 0.26 17.36 10.83
CA ALA A 385 -0.14 18.21 11.93
C ALA A 385 0.18 17.54 13.28
N VAL A 386 -0.18 16.27 13.46
CA VAL A 386 0.15 15.48 14.67
C VAL A 386 1.67 15.41 14.89
N LEU A 387 2.46 15.23 13.83
CA LEU A 387 3.93 15.22 13.94
C LEU A 387 4.49 16.55 14.44
N LEU A 388 3.93 17.67 13.97
CA LEU A 388 4.36 19.03 14.32
C LEU A 388 3.87 19.47 15.70
N THR A 389 2.77 18.90 16.19
CA THR A 389 2.15 19.28 17.47
C THR A 389 3.05 18.93 18.66
N ARG A 390 3.25 19.91 19.54
CA ARG A 390 4.00 19.76 20.79
C ARG A 390 3.10 19.63 22.01
N GLY A 391 1.86 20.08 21.92
CA GLY A 391 0.84 20.02 22.96
C GLY A 391 -0.08 18.80 22.85
N SER A 392 -1.23 18.85 23.54
CA SER A 392 -2.28 17.82 23.46
C SER A 392 -3.26 18.03 22.31
N GLN A 393 -3.29 19.21 21.68
CA GLN A 393 -4.19 19.52 20.57
C GLN A 393 -3.44 20.15 19.40
N VAL A 394 -3.89 19.85 18.18
CA VAL A 394 -3.42 20.52 16.96
C VAL A 394 -3.98 21.93 16.94
N THR A 395 -3.12 22.93 16.86
CA THR A 395 -3.53 24.33 16.75
C THR A 395 -3.56 24.79 15.29
N THR A 396 -4.14 25.97 15.07
CA THR A 396 -4.17 26.62 13.74
C THR A 396 -2.77 26.77 13.15
N ALA A 397 -1.74 26.99 13.98
CA ALA A 397 -0.37 27.20 13.52
C ALA A 397 0.21 25.89 12.91
N GLU A 398 0.12 24.77 13.62
CA GLU A 398 0.60 23.49 13.11
C GLU A 398 -0.21 23.03 11.89
N LEU A 399 -1.52 23.25 11.90
CA LEU A 399 -2.38 22.89 10.77
C LEU A 399 -2.04 23.72 9.52
N THR A 400 -1.80 25.04 9.68
CA THR A 400 -1.35 25.91 8.58
C THR A 400 -0.03 25.42 7.98
N LEU A 401 0.94 25.06 8.83
CA LEU A 401 2.22 24.50 8.37
C LEU A 401 2.01 23.16 7.64
N ALA A 402 1.16 22.30 8.18
CA ALA A 402 0.83 21.01 7.56
C ALA A 402 0.15 21.15 6.20
N MET A 403 -0.73 22.12 6.03
CA MET A 403 -1.40 22.44 4.75
C MET A 403 -0.46 23.19 3.79
N GLY A 404 0.42 24.05 4.28
CA GLY A 404 1.34 24.85 3.46
C GLY A 404 2.35 24.00 2.68
N GLN A 405 2.74 22.84 3.20
CA GLN A 405 3.60 21.88 2.49
C GLN A 405 2.92 21.21 1.28
N ILE A 406 1.58 21.13 1.27
CA ILE A 406 0.84 20.61 0.11
C ILE A 406 0.94 21.54 -1.09
N ARG A 407 1.01 22.85 -0.88
CA ARG A 407 1.16 23.82 -1.98
C ARG A 407 2.50 23.70 -2.71
N THR A 408 3.54 23.20 -2.06
CA THR A 408 4.85 22.98 -2.68
C THR A 408 4.92 21.66 -3.46
N ASP A 409 4.21 20.62 -3.03
CA ASP A 409 4.20 19.32 -3.74
C ASP A 409 3.28 19.33 -4.97
N ASN A 410 2.17 20.11 -4.95
CA ASN A 410 1.32 20.33 -6.13
C ASN A 410 1.98 21.19 -7.23
N PHE A 411 3.15 21.77 -6.99
CA PHE A 411 3.91 22.47 -8.03
C PHE A 411 4.53 21.53 -9.09
N LEU A 412 4.48 20.22 -8.88
CA LEU A 412 5.08 19.21 -9.77
C LEU A 412 4.10 18.43 -10.65
N GLN A 413 2.76 18.62 -10.51
CA GLN A 413 1.79 18.01 -11.43
C GLN A 413 1.17 19.05 -12.35
N LEU A 414 1.82 19.22 -13.50
CA LEU A 414 1.40 20.02 -14.64
C LEU A 414 0.58 19.15 -15.60
N HIS A 415 -0.74 19.03 -15.39
CA HIS A 415 -1.62 18.30 -16.31
C HIS A 415 -2.97 18.99 -16.59
N ASP A 416 -3.01 20.33 -16.47
CA ASP A 416 -4.14 21.09 -16.99
C ASP A 416 -3.56 22.23 -17.84
N GLU A 417 -3.68 22.12 -19.17
CA GLU A 417 -3.08 23.06 -20.13
C GLU A 417 -3.57 24.50 -19.92
N ASP A 418 -4.81 24.69 -19.51
CA ASP A 418 -5.37 26.03 -19.25
C ASP A 418 -4.81 26.65 -17.96
N THR A 419 -4.66 25.87 -16.91
CA THR A 419 -4.04 26.33 -15.65
C THR A 419 -2.54 26.61 -15.84
N GLU A 420 -1.85 25.82 -16.63
CA GLU A 420 -0.45 26.01 -16.96
C GLU A 420 -0.23 27.29 -17.80
N ARG A 421 -1.09 27.50 -18.80
CA ARG A 421 -1.09 28.71 -19.63
C ARG A 421 -1.24 29.97 -18.79
N GLN A 422 -2.21 29.98 -17.86
CA GLN A 422 -2.47 31.13 -16.99
C GLN A 422 -1.29 31.43 -16.05
N ARG A 423 -0.62 30.40 -15.53
CA ARG A 423 0.57 30.55 -14.67
C ARG A 423 1.76 31.12 -15.44
N ILE A 424 1.99 30.66 -16.67
CA ILE A 424 3.06 31.19 -17.51
C ILE A 424 2.79 32.66 -17.86
N ILE A 425 1.56 33.02 -18.20
CA ILE A 425 1.15 34.41 -18.46
C ILE A 425 1.38 35.28 -17.23
N THR A 426 0.94 34.86 -16.06
CA THR A 426 1.12 35.58 -14.80
C THR A 426 2.61 35.79 -14.47
N ALA A 427 3.42 34.75 -14.62
CA ALA A 427 4.87 34.82 -14.37
C ALA A 427 5.58 35.77 -15.40
N LEU A 428 5.16 35.76 -16.65
CA LEU A 428 5.68 36.70 -17.67
C LEU A 428 5.26 38.13 -17.36
N GLN A 429 4.05 38.39 -16.92
CA GLN A 429 3.58 39.71 -16.49
C GLN A 429 4.38 40.22 -15.30
N GLN A 430 4.60 39.41 -14.27
CA GLN A 430 5.39 39.78 -13.08
C GLN A 430 6.87 40.01 -13.38
N THR A 431 7.37 39.44 -14.45
CA THR A 431 8.78 39.60 -14.86
C THR A 431 8.98 40.53 -16.08
N ASN A 432 7.94 41.33 -16.42
CA ASN A 432 7.95 42.24 -17.56
C ASN A 432 8.40 41.57 -18.89
N GLY A 433 7.87 40.38 -19.15
CA GLY A 433 8.18 39.58 -20.36
C GLY A 433 9.54 38.86 -20.35
N ASN A 434 10.30 38.93 -19.25
CA ASN A 434 11.58 38.25 -19.17
C ASN A 434 11.44 36.76 -18.94
N LYS A 435 11.48 35.95 -20.00
CA LYS A 435 11.31 34.49 -20.01
C LYS A 435 12.30 33.78 -19.07
N ALA A 436 13.55 34.29 -18.95
CA ALA A 436 14.53 33.65 -18.06
C ALA A 436 14.26 33.91 -16.58
N LYS A 437 13.70 35.08 -16.20
CA LYS A 437 13.25 35.36 -14.84
C LYS A 437 11.95 34.64 -14.54
N ALA A 438 11.03 34.53 -15.51
CA ALA A 438 9.81 33.76 -15.38
C ALA A 438 10.08 32.26 -15.14
N ALA A 439 11.06 31.66 -15.82
CA ALA A 439 11.51 30.30 -15.59
C ALA A 439 11.98 30.09 -14.13
N ARG A 440 12.78 31.02 -13.59
CA ARG A 440 13.21 30.96 -12.18
C ARG A 440 12.07 31.13 -11.21
N LEU A 441 11.10 32.00 -11.50
CA LEU A 441 9.92 32.24 -10.67
C LEU A 441 9.02 31.00 -10.61
N LEU A 442 8.93 30.27 -11.72
CA LEU A 442 8.15 29.03 -11.84
C LEU A 442 8.93 27.77 -11.44
N GLY A 443 10.20 27.90 -11.05
CA GLY A 443 11.03 26.75 -10.66
C GLY A 443 11.33 25.75 -11.77
N VAL A 444 11.25 26.21 -13.05
CA VAL A 444 11.50 25.36 -14.23
C VAL A 444 12.75 25.79 -14.97
N ASP A 445 13.33 24.87 -15.73
CA ASP A 445 14.49 25.15 -16.57
C ASP A 445 14.11 26.02 -17.79
N ARG A 446 15.07 26.83 -18.27
CA ARG A 446 14.83 27.76 -19.35
C ARG A 446 14.31 27.11 -20.62
N LYS A 447 14.82 25.94 -20.98
CA LYS A 447 14.43 25.22 -22.20
C LYS A 447 12.96 24.78 -22.09
N THR A 448 12.53 24.33 -20.90
CA THR A 448 11.16 23.92 -20.63
C THR A 448 10.16 25.05 -20.79
N ILE A 449 10.44 26.25 -20.26
CA ILE A 449 9.51 27.39 -20.40
C ILE A 449 9.44 27.90 -21.84
N TYR A 450 10.54 27.89 -22.58
CA TYR A 450 10.53 28.29 -23.99
C TYR A 450 9.69 27.37 -24.85
N ASN A 451 9.85 26.04 -24.69
CA ASN A 451 9.07 25.03 -25.39
C ASN A 451 7.57 25.14 -25.07
N LYS A 452 7.24 25.46 -23.80
CA LYS A 452 5.84 25.58 -23.37
C LYS A 452 5.18 26.87 -23.86
N ILE A 453 5.88 27.98 -23.89
CA ILE A 453 5.41 29.24 -24.48
C ILE A 453 5.07 29.01 -25.96
N GLU A 454 5.95 28.33 -26.71
CA GLU A 454 5.73 28.01 -28.10
C GLU A 454 4.55 27.05 -28.32
N LYS A 455 4.45 25.98 -27.50
CA LYS A 455 3.37 25.01 -27.59
C LYS A 455 2.01 25.60 -27.25
N LEU A 456 1.92 26.51 -26.25
CA LEU A 456 0.67 27.10 -25.76
C LEU A 456 0.30 28.41 -26.48
N GLY A 457 1.12 28.88 -27.44
CA GLY A 457 0.84 30.08 -28.22
C GLY A 457 0.77 31.38 -27.40
N ILE A 458 1.70 31.55 -26.41
CA ILE A 458 1.80 32.73 -25.51
C ILE A 458 2.88 33.70 -25.98
#